data_3d3bbe19fbbb2b2db4e5cfc72c3b5951
#
_entry.id   3d3bbe19fbbb2b2db4e5cfc72c3b5951
#
_cell.length_a   1.000
_cell.length_b   1.000
_cell.length_c   1.000
_cell.angle_alpha   90.00
_cell.angle_beta   90.00
_cell.angle_gamma   90.00
#
_symmetry.space_group_name_H-M   'P 1'
#
loop_
_entity.id
_entity.type
_entity.pdbx_description
1 polymer ?
#
loop_
_entity_poly.entity_id
_entity_poly.type
_entity_poly.pdbx_seq_one_letter_code
_entity_poly.pdbx_strand_id
1 'polypeptide(L)' 'MPTITQAEPIMTLEEAAEYLRISKAHLSNVINGKVPGVPPPRVFRAGRRILIRREWLDRWMEQSHLEAIR' A
#
# COMPACT_ATOMS: atom_id res chain seq x y z
N MET A 1 16.94 -11.00 -16.84
CA MET A 1 16.38 -10.84 -16.64
C MET A 1 15.96 -10.15 -15.96
N PRO A 2 15.86 -9.76 -15.61
CA PRO A 2 15.48 -9.01 -14.73
C PRO A 2 14.39 -8.20 -15.04
N THR A 3 14.17 -7.91 -16.02
CA THR A 3 13.11 -7.18 -16.41
C THR A 3 11.86 -7.61 -15.82
N ILE A 4 11.76 -8.75 -15.37
CA ILE A 4 10.60 -9.23 -14.80
C ILE A 4 10.11 -8.43 -13.67
N THR A 5 11.00 -7.95 -12.87
CA THR A 5 10.63 -7.21 -11.73
C THR A 5 9.92 -5.96 -12.08
N GLN A 6 10.17 -5.45 -13.23
CA GLN A 6 9.50 -4.25 -13.59
C GLN A 6 8.09 -4.48 -14.00
N ALA A 7 7.81 -5.64 -14.52
CA ALA A 7 6.48 -5.94 -14.94
C ALA A 7 5.56 -6.07 -13.74
N GLU A 8 6.12 -6.50 -12.62
CA GLU A 8 5.32 -6.74 -11.43
C GLU A 8 5.96 -6.10 -10.24
N PRO A 9 5.89 -4.81 -10.17
CA PRO A 9 6.58 -4.12 -9.07
C PRO A 9 5.94 -4.46 -7.73
N ILE A 10 6.77 -4.97 -6.86
CA ILE A 10 6.39 -5.28 -5.51
C ILE A 10 7.17 -4.37 -4.60
N MET A 11 6.49 -3.72 -3.68
CA MET A 11 7.12 -2.74 -2.81
C MET A 11 7.11 -3.21 -1.38
N THR A 12 8.15 -2.82 -0.64
CA THR A 12 8.16 -3.01 0.78
C THR A 12 7.27 -1.95 1.41
N LEU A 13 7.03 -2.09 2.70
CA LEU A 13 6.24 -1.11 3.41
C LEU A 13 6.84 0.29 3.28
N GLU A 14 8.15 0.39 3.40
CA GLU A 14 8.82 1.67 3.27
C GLU A 14 8.68 2.27 1.89
N GLU A 15 8.83 1.42 0.88
CA GLU A 15 8.71 1.90 -0.49
C GLU A 15 7.28 2.33 -0.78
N ALA A 16 6.32 1.60 -0.24
CA ALA A 16 4.92 1.95 -0.45
C ALA A 16 4.58 3.27 0.21
N ALA A 17 5.10 3.50 1.41
CA ALA A 17 4.88 4.76 2.10
C ALA A 17 5.45 5.91 1.30
N GLU A 18 6.63 5.71 0.75
CA GLU A 18 7.27 6.72 -0.07
C GLU A 18 6.47 6.98 -1.33
N TYR A 19 5.96 5.93 -1.94
CA TYR A 19 5.15 6.04 -3.12
C TYR A 19 3.89 6.86 -2.85
N LEU A 20 3.30 6.68 -1.66
CA LEU A 20 2.10 7.40 -1.27
C LEU A 20 2.42 8.74 -0.62
N ARG A 21 3.68 9.00 -0.36
CA ARG A 21 4.13 10.23 0.27
C ARG A 21 3.57 10.41 1.67
N ILE A 22 3.53 9.32 2.42
CA ILE A 22 3.13 9.36 3.81
C ILE A 22 4.20 8.69 4.64
N SER A 23 4.12 8.82 5.94
CA SER A 23 5.12 8.20 6.80
C SER A 23 4.89 6.69 6.87
N LYS A 24 5.96 5.99 7.12
CA LYS A 24 5.88 4.54 7.27
C LYS A 24 4.97 4.17 8.43
N ALA A 25 5.06 4.93 9.51
CA ALA A 25 4.23 4.65 10.67
C ALA A 25 2.75 4.83 10.36
N HIS A 26 2.42 5.84 9.60
CA HIS A 26 1.03 6.07 9.23
C HIS A 26 0.52 4.94 8.35
N LEU A 27 1.30 4.54 7.36
CA LEU A 27 0.89 3.46 6.49
C LEU A 27 0.73 2.17 7.28
N SER A 28 1.62 1.92 8.21
CA SER A 28 1.52 0.74 9.05
C SER A 28 0.21 0.75 9.83
N ASN A 29 -0.16 1.89 10.36
CA ASN A 29 -1.43 2.00 11.09
C ASN A 29 -2.63 1.75 10.18
N VAL A 30 -2.57 2.25 8.96
CA VAL A 30 -3.64 2.02 8.00
C VAL A 30 -3.77 0.53 7.70
N ILE A 31 -2.65 -0.12 7.46
CA ILE A 31 -2.64 -1.54 7.12
C ILE A 31 -3.18 -2.37 8.27
N ASN A 32 -2.92 -1.96 9.48
CA ASN A 32 -3.38 -2.68 10.65
C ASN A 32 -4.79 -2.28 11.08
N GLY A 33 -5.45 -1.47 10.29
CA GLY A 33 -6.82 -1.10 10.57
C GLY A 33 -7.00 -0.15 11.72
N LYS A 34 -5.97 0.60 12.07
CA LYS A 34 -6.03 1.50 13.20
C LYS A 34 -6.50 2.90 12.86
N VAL A 35 -6.75 3.18 11.60
CA VAL A 35 -7.21 4.48 11.19
C VAL A 35 -8.69 4.40 10.86
N PRO A 36 -9.55 5.00 11.67
CA PRO A 36 -10.99 4.87 11.46
C PRO A 36 -11.43 5.47 10.13
N GLY A 37 -12.33 4.79 9.48
CA GLY A 37 -12.87 5.29 8.23
C GLY A 37 -12.00 5.03 7.02
N VAL A 38 -10.84 4.44 7.22
CA VAL A 38 -9.94 4.15 6.10
C VAL A 38 -9.74 2.65 6.01
N PRO A 39 -10.28 2.00 4.99
CA PRO A 39 -10.09 0.56 4.85
C PRO A 39 -8.64 0.27 4.49
N PRO A 40 -8.06 -0.81 5.01
CA PRO A 40 -6.68 -1.12 4.71
C PRO A 40 -6.52 -1.61 3.28
N PRO A 41 -5.38 -1.34 2.66
CA PRO A 41 -5.11 -1.85 1.33
C PRO A 41 -4.77 -3.33 1.40
N ARG A 42 -4.83 -3.97 0.26
CA ARG A 42 -4.45 -5.37 0.17
C ARG A 42 -2.94 -5.49 0.32
N VAL A 43 -2.49 -6.41 1.12
CA VAL A 43 -1.06 -6.62 1.31
C VAL A 43 -0.77 -8.11 1.38
N PHE A 44 0.49 -8.44 1.19
CA PHE A 44 0.97 -9.80 1.32
C PHE A 44 1.97 -9.83 2.47
N ARG A 45 1.75 -10.73 3.41
CA ARG A 45 2.65 -10.84 4.54
C ARG A 45 3.58 -12.02 4.35
N ALA A 46 4.86 -11.73 4.30
CA ALA A 46 5.88 -12.75 4.16
C ALA A 46 6.71 -12.73 5.42
N GLY A 47 6.33 -13.56 6.38
CA GLY A 47 7.00 -13.54 7.68
C GLY A 47 6.74 -12.21 8.36
N ARG A 48 7.80 -11.49 8.64
CA ARG A 48 7.68 -10.18 9.27
C ARG A 48 7.58 -9.06 8.27
N ARG A 49 7.73 -9.37 6.98
CA ARG A 49 7.71 -8.35 5.98
C ARG A 49 6.34 -8.17 5.38
N ILE A 50 6.01 -6.94 5.09
CA ILE A 50 4.78 -6.60 4.40
C ILE A 50 5.18 -6.19 2.99
N LEU A 51 4.58 -6.85 2.01
CA LEU A 51 4.84 -6.56 0.61
C LEU A 51 3.54 -6.16 -0.04
N ILE A 52 3.60 -5.17 -0.91
CA ILE A 52 2.42 -4.63 -1.53
C ILE A 52 2.68 -4.45 -3.02
N ARG A 53 1.75 -4.90 -3.84
CA ARG A 53 1.85 -4.66 -5.26
C ARG A 53 1.38 -3.25 -5.56
N ARG A 54 2.06 -2.61 -6.49
CA ARG A 54 1.70 -1.25 -6.84
C ARG A 54 0.26 -1.16 -7.31
N GLU A 55 -0.21 -2.13 -8.07
CA GLU A 55 -1.58 -2.07 -8.56
C GLU A 55 -2.59 -2.14 -7.40
N TRP A 56 -2.25 -2.82 -6.32
CA TRP A 56 -3.12 -2.86 -5.15
C TRP A 56 -3.23 -1.48 -4.52
N LEU A 57 -2.10 -0.78 -4.44
CA LEU A 57 -2.09 0.57 -3.90
C LEU A 57 -2.87 1.52 -4.79
N ASP A 58 -2.70 1.40 -6.10
CA ASP A 58 -3.39 2.27 -7.02
C ASP A 58 -4.90 2.11 -6.90
N ARG A 59 -5.36 0.88 -6.80
CA ARG A 59 -6.77 0.63 -6.62
C ARG A 59 -7.27 1.16 -5.29
N TRP A 60 -6.49 0.95 -4.26
CA TRP A 60 -6.86 1.41 -2.94
C TRP A 60 -6.96 2.93 -2.91
N MET A 61 -6.02 3.60 -3.55
CA MET A 61 -6.05 5.05 -3.61
C MET A 61 -7.28 5.56 -4.36
N GLU A 62 -7.64 4.90 -5.44
CA GLU A 62 -8.79 5.31 -6.19
C GLU A 62 -10.06 5.21 -5.37
N GLN A 63 -10.21 4.11 -4.66
CA GLN A 63 -11.38 3.93 -3.83
C GLN A 63 -11.43 4.93 -2.70
N SER A 64 -10.29 5.14 -2.06
CA SER A 64 -10.24 6.07 -0.95
C SER A 64 -10.49 7.49 -1.41
N HIS A 65 -9.97 7.82 -2.58
CA HIS A 65 -10.14 9.14 -3.12
C HIS A 65 -11.60 9.42 -3.45
N LEU A 66 -12.25 8.46 -4.05
CA LEU A 66 -13.65 8.63 -4.39
C LEU A 66 -14.51 8.80 -3.15
N GLU A 67 -14.20 8.08 -2.11
CA GLU A 67 -14.93 8.22 -0.88
C GLU A 67 -14.67 9.56 -0.22
N ALA A 68 -13.45 10.03 -0.32
CA ALA A 68 -13.09 11.30 0.29
C ALA A 68 -13.76 12.48 -0.40
N ILE A 69 -14.05 12.34 -1.65
CA ILE A 69 -14.69 13.41 -2.39
C ILE A 69 -16.14 13.56 -2.01
N ARG A 70 -16.74 12.49 -1.60
CA ARG A 70 -18.11 12.55 -1.14
C ARG A 70 -18.19 13.02 0.28
#